data_e264b49e36715be12542806127a9c979
#
_entry.id   e264b49e36715be12542806127a9c979
#
_cell.length_a   1.000
_cell.length_b   1.000
_cell.length_c   1.000
_cell.angle_alpha   90.00
_cell.angle_beta   90.00
_cell.angle_gamma   90.00
#
_symmetry.space_group_name_H-M   'P 1'
#
loop_
_entity.id
_entity.type
_entity.pdbx_description
1 polymer ?
#
loop_
_entity_poly.entity_id
_entity_poly.type
_entity_poly.pdbx_seq_one_letter_code
_entity_poly.pdbx_strand_id
1 'polypeptide(L)'
;MYKRQIGGSGNTKRIPSKIFLRFMEMCENKHNCRFFLATGTNDEEQIILKDILNSKYNTKCLTLDKMSLFEILPIIANCDVAVCNDSSFSHLSAAIGIPTIVLMADTPLLYGSYSSKMFPIIPDGEVTVKHDTLGKEKIDPQKIFYKFNELIN
;
A
#
# COMPACT_ATOMS: atom_id res chain seq x y z
N MET A 1 17.05 -12.30 16.52
CA MET A 1 16.49 -12.67 15.21
C MET A 1 15.33 -11.70 14.94
N TYR A 2 15.60 -10.61 14.24
CA TYR A 2 14.58 -9.59 13.96
C TYR A 2 13.73 -10.04 12.78
N LYS A 3 12.48 -10.43 13.04
CA LYS A 3 11.47 -10.62 12.00
C LYS A 3 11.08 -9.24 11.47
N ARG A 4 11.58 -8.87 10.32
CA ARG A 4 11.15 -7.65 9.61
C ARG A 4 9.89 -7.99 8.82
N GLN A 5 8.74 -7.62 9.36
CA GLN A 5 7.47 -7.65 8.65
C GLN A 5 7.37 -6.42 7.77
N ILE A 6 7.40 -6.65 6.48
CA ILE A 6 6.99 -5.70 5.47
C ILE A 6 5.52 -6.01 5.17
N GLY A 7 4.67 -5.45 5.97
CA GLY A 7 3.22 -5.60 5.93
C GLY A 7 2.67 -4.95 7.16
N GLY A 8 1.43 -4.47 7.15
CA GLY A 8 0.84 -3.85 8.32
C GLY A 8 0.92 -4.79 9.53
N SER A 9 1.56 -4.35 10.60
CA SER A 9 1.65 -5.11 11.82
C SER A 9 0.26 -5.21 12.48
N GLY A 10 -0.47 -6.26 12.19
CA GLY A 10 -1.79 -6.51 12.74
C GLY A 10 -2.88 -6.69 11.68
N ASN A 11 -3.81 -7.59 11.96
CA ASN A 11 -4.91 -7.94 11.06
C ASN A 11 -5.84 -6.75 10.74
N THR A 12 -5.97 -5.79 11.67
CA THR A 12 -6.85 -4.62 11.54
C THR A 12 -6.33 -3.58 10.55
N LYS A 13 -5.03 -3.60 10.23
CA LYS A 13 -4.37 -2.65 9.32
C LYS A 13 -4.18 -3.21 7.90
N ARG A 14 -4.36 -4.51 7.69
CA ARG A 14 -4.17 -5.13 6.37
C ARG A 14 -5.40 -4.89 5.52
N ILE A 15 -5.23 -4.06 4.51
CA ILE A 15 -6.28 -3.78 3.55
C ILE A 15 -6.53 -5.02 2.69
N PRO A 16 -7.80 -5.42 2.47
CA PRO A 16 -8.15 -6.59 1.67
C PRO A 16 -7.68 -6.50 0.22
N SER A 17 -7.34 -7.64 -0.38
CA SER A 17 -6.91 -7.78 -1.77
C SER A 17 -7.91 -7.15 -2.76
N LYS A 18 -9.21 -7.26 -2.52
CA LYS A 18 -10.28 -6.67 -3.36
C LYS A 18 -10.13 -5.16 -3.57
N ILE A 19 -9.63 -4.43 -2.57
CA ILE A 19 -9.44 -2.97 -2.66
C ILE A 19 -8.24 -2.67 -3.57
N PHE A 20 -7.14 -3.38 -3.41
CA PHE A 20 -5.98 -3.25 -4.31
C PHE A 20 -6.33 -3.64 -5.74
N LEU A 21 -7.04 -4.73 -5.95
CA LEU A 21 -7.48 -5.18 -7.28
C LEU A 21 -8.36 -4.14 -7.97
N ARG A 22 -9.28 -3.52 -7.24
CA ARG A 22 -10.12 -2.46 -7.79
C ARG A 22 -9.32 -1.20 -8.13
N PHE A 23 -8.38 -0.81 -7.29
CA PHE A 23 -7.43 0.27 -7.56
C PHE A 23 -6.59 -0.03 -8.83
N MET A 24 -6.03 -1.24 -8.94
CA MET A 24 -5.25 -1.68 -10.10
C MET A 24 -6.09 -1.65 -11.39
N GLU A 25 -7.35 -2.05 -11.33
CA GLU A 25 -8.28 -1.97 -12.47
C GLU A 25 -8.46 -0.53 -12.96
N MET A 26 -8.62 0.41 -12.03
CA MET A 26 -8.76 1.83 -12.38
C MET A 26 -7.49 2.40 -12.99
N CYS A 27 -6.32 2.00 -12.45
CA CYS A 27 -5.02 2.38 -13.02
C CYS A 27 -4.88 1.87 -14.46
N GLU A 28 -5.16 0.60 -14.71
CA GLU A 28 -5.03 -0.02 -16.04
C GLU A 28 -5.95 0.56 -17.09
N ASN A 29 -7.13 1.03 -16.70
CA ASN A 29 -8.07 1.65 -17.62
C ASN A 29 -7.59 3.03 -18.11
N LYS A 30 -6.60 3.65 -17.45
CA LYS A 30 -6.17 5.01 -17.71
C LYS A 30 -4.67 5.17 -17.97
N HIS A 31 -3.88 4.26 -17.42
CA HIS A 31 -2.42 4.31 -17.45
C HIS A 31 -1.83 2.94 -17.81
N ASN A 32 -0.63 2.93 -18.35
CA ASN A 32 0.13 1.69 -18.55
C ASN A 32 1.02 1.46 -17.32
N CYS A 33 0.50 0.77 -16.31
CA CYS A 33 1.18 0.57 -15.04
C CYS A 33 1.99 -0.73 -14.98
N ARG A 34 3.01 -0.73 -14.11
CA ARG A 34 3.67 -1.91 -13.57
C ARG A 34 3.53 -1.87 -12.04
N PHE A 35 3.29 -3.02 -11.43
CA PHE A 35 3.03 -3.12 -9.99
C PHE A 35 4.12 -3.94 -9.31
N PHE A 36 4.79 -3.34 -8.35
CA PHE A 36 5.76 -4.02 -7.49
C PHE A 36 5.08 -4.36 -6.16
N LEU A 37 4.95 -5.67 -5.89
CA LEU A 37 4.18 -6.17 -4.75
C LEU A 37 5.12 -6.53 -3.60
N ALA A 38 5.20 -5.67 -2.60
CA ALA A 38 6.01 -5.85 -1.41
C ALA A 38 5.14 -6.34 -0.25
N THR A 39 5.28 -7.62 0.10
CA THR A 39 4.59 -8.25 1.24
C THR A 39 5.60 -8.90 2.18
N GLY A 40 5.19 -9.13 3.42
CA GLY A 40 5.92 -10.02 4.32
C GLY A 40 5.72 -11.50 3.96
N THR A 41 6.41 -12.35 4.71
CA THR A 41 6.39 -13.80 4.52
C THR A 41 5.35 -14.52 5.40
N ASN A 42 4.52 -13.78 6.14
CA ASN A 42 3.45 -14.37 6.93
C ASN A 42 2.27 -14.82 6.05
N ASP A 43 1.55 -15.85 6.49
CA ASP A 43 0.50 -16.49 5.70
C ASP A 43 -0.59 -15.52 5.24
N GLU A 44 -0.99 -14.58 6.08
CA GLU A 44 -2.07 -13.64 5.78
C GLU A 44 -1.69 -12.65 4.66
N GLU A 45 -0.45 -12.16 4.66
CA GLU A 45 0.05 -11.29 3.57
C GLU A 45 0.27 -12.09 2.29
N GLN A 46 0.71 -13.35 2.40
CA GLN A 46 0.85 -14.26 1.26
C GLN A 46 -0.50 -14.62 0.63
N ILE A 47 -1.60 -14.66 1.39
CA ILE A 47 -2.95 -14.81 0.83
C ILE A 47 -3.30 -13.60 -0.04
N ILE A 48 -3.08 -12.38 0.44
CA ILE A 48 -3.33 -11.15 -0.35
C ILE A 48 -2.48 -11.13 -1.62
N LEU A 49 -1.21 -11.51 -1.51
CA LEU A 49 -0.31 -11.60 -2.66
C LEU A 49 -0.82 -12.61 -3.69
N LYS A 50 -1.23 -13.81 -3.26
CA LYS A 50 -1.78 -14.85 -4.13
C LYS A 50 -3.06 -14.40 -4.82
N ASP A 51 -3.96 -13.71 -4.14
CA ASP A 51 -5.19 -13.16 -4.72
C ASP A 51 -4.86 -12.22 -5.88
N ILE A 52 -3.88 -11.33 -5.71
CA ILE A 52 -3.46 -10.40 -6.76
C ILE A 52 -2.81 -11.16 -7.92
N LEU A 53 -1.91 -12.11 -7.65
CA LEU A 53 -1.22 -12.90 -8.67
C LEU A 53 -2.16 -13.85 -9.44
N ASN A 54 -3.25 -14.27 -8.85
CA ASN A 54 -4.28 -15.07 -9.53
C ASN A 54 -5.24 -14.22 -10.38
N SER A 55 -5.08 -12.90 -10.37
CA SER A 55 -5.91 -12.01 -11.16
C SER A 55 -5.36 -11.82 -12.59
N LYS A 56 -6.15 -11.14 -13.43
CA LYS A 56 -5.74 -10.74 -14.78
C LYS A 56 -4.51 -9.80 -14.82
N TYR A 57 -4.11 -9.26 -13.70
CA TYR A 57 -2.98 -8.32 -13.58
C TYR A 57 -1.63 -9.01 -13.34
N ASN A 58 -1.59 -10.32 -13.21
CA ASN A 58 -0.38 -11.09 -12.93
C ASN A 58 0.81 -10.69 -13.82
N THR A 59 0.60 -10.58 -15.13
CA THR A 59 1.68 -10.24 -16.10
C THR A 59 2.26 -8.82 -15.92
N LYS A 60 1.60 -7.97 -15.14
CA LYS A 60 2.02 -6.61 -14.82
C LYS A 60 2.60 -6.48 -13.41
N CYS A 61 2.62 -7.56 -12.66
CA CYS A 61 3.10 -7.63 -11.28
C CYS A 61 4.50 -8.24 -11.20
N LEU A 62 5.33 -7.67 -10.33
CA LEU A 62 6.58 -8.25 -9.88
C LEU A 62 6.55 -8.35 -8.34
N THR A 63 6.78 -9.54 -7.81
CA THR A 63 6.82 -9.77 -6.36
C THR A 63 8.18 -9.43 -5.77
N LEU A 64 8.21 -8.79 -4.61
CA LEU A 64 9.42 -8.40 -3.89
C LEU A 64 9.59 -9.17 -2.56
N ASP A 65 8.68 -10.08 -2.25
CA ASP A 65 8.60 -10.80 -0.96
C ASP A 65 9.81 -11.68 -0.63
N LYS A 66 10.59 -12.05 -1.64
CA LYS A 66 11.82 -12.86 -1.50
C LYS A 66 13.11 -12.05 -1.57
N MET A 67 13.01 -10.77 -1.81
CA MET A 67 14.16 -9.88 -1.95
C MET A 67 14.57 -9.28 -0.60
N SER A 68 15.86 -9.03 -0.44
CA SER A 68 16.39 -8.27 0.70
C SER A 68 15.99 -6.80 0.60
N LEU A 69 16.06 -6.08 1.72
CA LEU A 69 15.78 -4.64 1.72
C LEU A 69 16.73 -3.86 0.79
N PHE A 70 18.00 -4.28 0.69
CA PHE A 70 18.97 -3.65 -0.20
C PHE A 70 18.60 -3.78 -1.67
N GLU A 71 17.98 -4.90 -2.07
CA GLU A 71 17.51 -5.13 -3.44
C GLU A 71 16.21 -4.37 -3.71
N ILE A 72 15.34 -4.24 -2.70
CA ILE A 72 14.04 -3.58 -2.84
C ILE A 72 14.18 -2.05 -2.92
N LEU A 73 15.09 -1.45 -2.15
CA LEU A 73 15.25 0.01 -2.08
C LEU A 73 15.46 0.68 -3.45
N PRO A 74 16.37 0.20 -4.31
CA PRO A 74 16.53 0.77 -5.65
C PRO A 74 15.26 0.64 -6.52
N ILE A 75 14.50 -0.44 -6.34
CA ILE A 75 13.24 -0.63 -7.08
C ILE A 75 12.22 0.42 -6.64
N ILE A 76 12.02 0.58 -5.33
CA ILE A 76 11.09 1.59 -4.78
C ILE A 76 11.51 3.00 -5.20
N ALA A 77 12.79 3.32 -5.15
CA ALA A 77 13.32 4.62 -5.54
C ALA A 77 13.05 5.01 -7.00
N ASN A 78 12.72 4.05 -7.86
CA ASN A 78 12.35 4.25 -9.25
C ASN A 78 10.83 4.12 -9.50
N CYS A 79 10.02 4.02 -8.45
CA CYS A 79 8.56 4.07 -8.58
C CYS A 79 8.06 5.51 -8.60
N ASP A 80 6.98 5.77 -9.32
CA ASP A 80 6.34 7.08 -9.36
C ASP A 80 5.55 7.36 -8.08
N VAL A 81 4.88 6.33 -7.54
CA VAL A 81 4.03 6.40 -6.35
C VAL A 81 4.08 5.06 -5.60
N ALA A 82 4.13 5.13 -4.28
CA ALA A 82 3.91 3.98 -3.40
C ALA A 82 2.49 4.02 -2.83
N VAL A 83 1.81 2.85 -2.77
CA VAL A 83 0.53 2.67 -2.08
C VAL A 83 0.72 1.60 -1.02
N CYS A 84 0.66 2.00 0.24
CA CYS A 84 1.05 1.15 1.36
C CYS A 84 -0.02 1.14 2.44
N ASN A 85 -0.15 0.01 3.15
CA ASN A 85 -0.76 0.03 4.48
C ASN A 85 0.09 0.91 5.41
N ASP A 86 -0.46 1.29 6.57
CA ASP A 86 0.35 1.86 7.65
C ASP A 86 1.37 0.82 8.15
N SER A 87 2.58 0.92 7.63
CA SER A 87 3.66 -0.06 7.81
C SER A 87 5.03 0.58 7.63
N SER A 88 6.08 -0.13 7.98
CA SER A 88 7.46 0.31 7.75
C SER A 88 7.76 0.68 6.29
N PHE A 89 7.05 0.09 5.34
CA PHE A 89 7.20 0.43 3.91
C PHE A 89 6.69 1.82 3.57
N SER A 90 5.59 2.27 4.18
CA SER A 90 5.12 3.63 3.96
C SER A 90 6.13 4.67 4.44
N HIS A 91 6.73 4.42 5.61
CA HIS A 91 7.78 5.29 6.16
C HIS A 91 9.04 5.27 5.30
N LEU A 92 9.46 4.10 4.84
CA LEU A 92 10.64 3.94 4.01
C LEU A 92 10.48 4.63 2.65
N SER A 93 9.35 4.41 1.97
CA SER A 93 9.06 5.04 0.67
C SER A 93 9.06 6.56 0.79
N ALA A 94 8.42 7.11 1.82
CA ALA A 94 8.41 8.53 2.08
C ALA A 94 9.82 9.07 2.40
N ALA A 95 10.62 8.33 3.17
CA ALA A 95 11.99 8.72 3.55
C ALA A 95 12.93 8.80 2.35
N ILE A 96 12.77 7.95 1.34
CA ILE A 96 13.55 8.01 0.09
C ILE A 96 12.96 8.97 -0.95
N GLY A 97 11.91 9.72 -0.59
CA GLY A 97 11.35 10.80 -1.40
C GLY A 97 10.22 10.41 -2.34
N ILE A 98 9.73 9.18 -2.29
CA ILE A 98 8.63 8.71 -3.15
C ILE A 98 7.29 9.19 -2.58
N PRO A 99 6.41 9.81 -3.39
CA PRO A 99 5.04 10.10 -2.99
C PRO A 99 4.34 8.82 -2.54
N THR A 100 3.85 8.81 -1.30
CA THR A 100 3.35 7.60 -0.64
C THR A 100 1.91 7.79 -0.18
N ILE A 101 0.99 7.08 -0.78
CA ILE A 101 -0.40 6.98 -0.33
C ILE A 101 -0.43 5.97 0.81
N VAL A 102 -0.86 6.41 1.99
CA VAL A 102 -0.88 5.57 3.20
C VAL A 102 -2.33 5.22 3.55
N LEU A 103 -2.65 3.94 3.55
CA LEU A 103 -3.99 3.44 3.84
C LEU A 103 -4.15 3.28 5.36
N MET A 104 -4.76 4.28 5.98
CA MET A 104 -4.87 4.43 7.44
C MET A 104 -6.17 3.81 7.96
N ALA A 105 -6.15 2.53 8.28
CA ALA A 105 -7.37 1.80 8.67
C ALA A 105 -7.65 1.77 10.18
N ASP A 106 -6.60 1.77 11.02
CA ASP A 106 -6.73 1.49 12.46
C ASP A 106 -5.58 2.04 13.31
N THR A 107 -4.98 3.14 12.91
CA THR A 107 -3.90 3.82 13.65
C THR A 107 -4.05 5.32 13.58
N PRO A 108 -3.52 6.06 14.57
CA PRO A 108 -3.57 7.51 14.57
C PRO A 108 -3.04 8.12 13.27
N LEU A 109 -3.78 9.07 12.72
CA LEU A 109 -3.52 9.71 11.44
C LEU A 109 -2.09 10.26 11.33
N LEU A 110 -1.50 10.67 12.45
CA LEU A 110 -0.13 11.18 12.51
C LEU A 110 0.89 10.23 11.87
N TYR A 111 0.71 8.91 12.02
CA TYR A 111 1.66 7.94 11.46
C TYR A 111 1.69 7.90 9.94
N GLY A 112 0.62 8.36 9.29
CA GLY A 112 0.53 8.43 7.82
C GLY A 112 0.61 9.84 7.24
N SER A 113 0.93 10.86 8.05
CA SER A 113 0.83 12.27 7.62
C SER A 113 1.96 13.20 8.10
N TYR A 114 3.00 12.67 8.76
CA TYR A 114 4.09 13.51 9.33
C TYR A 114 5.11 13.98 8.29
N SER A 115 5.09 13.45 7.08
CA SER A 115 5.99 13.82 5.98
C SER A 115 5.20 14.46 4.84
N SER A 116 5.80 15.43 4.14
CA SER A 116 5.23 16.01 2.92
C SER A 116 5.12 15.02 1.75
N LYS A 117 5.71 13.84 1.89
CA LYS A 117 5.62 12.73 0.93
C LYS A 117 4.52 11.72 1.30
N MET A 118 3.81 11.90 2.41
CA MET A 118 2.76 11.00 2.87
C MET A 118 1.39 11.60 2.64
N PHE A 119 0.50 10.82 2.02
CA PHE A 119 -0.86 11.20 1.66
C PHE A 119 -1.83 10.15 2.23
N PRO A 120 -2.39 10.40 3.44
CA PRO A 120 -3.25 9.44 4.10
C PRO A 120 -4.61 9.31 3.41
N ILE A 121 -5.08 8.08 3.25
CA ILE A 121 -6.46 7.74 2.90
C ILE A 121 -7.09 7.08 4.12
N ILE A 122 -8.18 7.63 4.60
CA ILE A 122 -8.92 7.15 5.78
C ILE A 122 -10.23 6.46 5.36
N PRO A 123 -10.82 5.61 6.23
CA PRO A 123 -12.06 4.93 5.94
C PRO A 123 -13.22 5.89 5.66
N ASP A 124 -14.12 5.48 4.78
CA ASP A 124 -15.32 6.26 4.47
C ASP A 124 -16.20 6.45 5.71
N GLY A 125 -16.68 7.68 5.87
CA GLY A 125 -17.49 8.09 7.01
C GLY A 125 -16.70 8.50 8.26
N GLU A 126 -15.37 8.34 8.25
CA GLU A 126 -14.52 8.78 9.35
C GLU A 126 -13.96 10.19 9.09
N VAL A 127 -13.84 10.98 10.15
CA VAL A 127 -13.19 12.31 10.12
C VAL A 127 -11.72 12.18 10.48
N THR A 128 -11.37 11.18 11.29
CA THR A 128 -10.00 10.85 11.70
C THR A 128 -9.90 9.37 11.99
N VAL A 129 -8.67 8.88 12.14
CA VAL A 129 -8.39 7.48 12.48
C VAL A 129 -7.62 7.40 13.78
N LYS A 130 -7.94 6.43 14.60
CA LYS A 130 -7.29 6.08 15.87
C LYS A 130 -7.24 4.56 16.03
N HIS A 131 -6.60 4.07 17.08
CA HIS A 131 -6.71 2.67 17.47
C HIS A 131 -8.18 2.29 17.66
N ASP A 132 -8.57 1.09 17.25
CA ASP A 132 -9.94 0.55 17.29
C ASP A 132 -10.93 1.19 16.29
N THR A 133 -10.46 1.93 15.28
CA THR A 133 -11.32 2.39 14.18
C THR A 133 -11.81 1.22 13.31
N LEU A 134 -11.00 0.17 13.15
CA LEU A 134 -11.33 -1.07 12.43
C LEU A 134 -11.86 -0.84 11.01
N GLY A 135 -11.34 0.19 10.31
CA GLY A 135 -11.90 0.70 9.07
C GLY A 135 -11.36 0.07 7.78
N LYS A 136 -10.60 -1.02 7.82
CA LYS A 136 -9.91 -1.58 6.65
C LYS A 136 -10.80 -1.92 5.46
N GLU A 137 -12.05 -2.34 5.72
CA GLU A 137 -13.03 -2.67 4.68
C GLU A 137 -13.69 -1.42 4.05
N LYS A 138 -13.56 -0.26 4.70
CA LYS A 138 -14.15 1.01 4.29
C LYS A 138 -13.17 1.93 3.57
N ILE A 139 -11.96 1.46 3.26
CA ILE A 139 -11.03 2.21 2.42
C ILE A 139 -11.55 2.19 0.98
N ASP A 140 -11.83 3.38 0.44
CA ASP A 140 -12.37 3.53 -0.91
C ASP A 140 -11.25 3.50 -1.96
N PRO A 141 -11.22 2.51 -2.87
CA PRO A 141 -10.25 2.44 -3.95
C PRO A 141 -10.34 3.63 -4.92
N GLN A 142 -11.48 4.32 -5.01
CA GLN A 142 -11.60 5.53 -5.82
C GLN A 142 -10.79 6.68 -5.24
N LYS A 143 -10.80 6.85 -3.92
CA LYS A 143 -9.98 7.87 -3.25
C LYS A 143 -8.48 7.61 -3.44
N ILE A 144 -8.07 6.32 -3.40
CA ILE A 144 -6.68 5.94 -3.70
C ILE A 144 -6.34 6.35 -5.14
N PHE A 145 -7.22 6.01 -6.11
CA PHE A 145 -7.00 6.31 -7.51
C PHE A 145 -6.99 7.81 -7.82
N TYR A 146 -7.87 8.61 -7.21
CA TYR A 146 -7.84 10.07 -7.37
C TYR A 146 -6.53 10.65 -6.85
N LYS A 147 -6.08 10.24 -5.66
CA LYS A 147 -4.81 10.69 -5.12
C LYS A 147 -3.63 10.25 -5.98
N PHE A 148 -3.64 9.01 -6.47
CA PHE A 148 -2.64 8.53 -7.42
C PHE A 148 -2.54 9.43 -8.66
N ASN A 149 -3.67 9.76 -9.30
CA ASN A 149 -3.67 10.65 -10.48
C ASN A 149 -3.13 12.06 -10.17
N GLU A 150 -3.41 12.60 -8.99
CA GLU A 150 -2.85 13.90 -8.58
C GLU A 150 -1.32 13.86 -8.47
N LEU A 151 -0.77 12.73 -8.05
CA LEU A 151 0.66 12.58 -7.76
C LEU A 151 1.51 12.29 -9.00
N ILE A 152 0.92 11.71 -10.05
CA ILE A 152 1.63 11.36 -11.30
C ILE A 152 1.47 12.40 -12.42
N ASN A 153 0.59 13.41 -12.26
CA ASN A 153 0.41 14.53 -13.18
C ASN A 153 1.20 15.76 -12.70
#